data_94fd924f916399eefd1770a3352f8813
#
_entry.id   94fd924f916399eefd1770a3352f8813
#
_cell.length_a   1.000
_cell.length_b   1.000
_cell.length_c   1.000
_cell.angle_alpha   90.00
_cell.angle_beta   90.00
_cell.angle_gamma   90.00
#
_symmetry.space_group_name_H-M   'P 1'
#
loop_
_entity.id
_entity.type
_entity.pdbx_description
1 polymer ?
#
loop_
_entity_poly.entity_id
_entity_poly.type
_entity_poly.pdbx_seq_one_letter_code
_entity_poly.pdbx_strand_id
1 'polypeptide(L)'
;MECLEKGNKKKTDKDITGIASEFCVLSMLLRIGADATLTLGNKKEVDIIVTKNGKALTIDVKGLRSTGDFILGNHENSFQDKNHYFIFVHYTKFSDILSLPEFFVVPAVKISNLIKERNGIKNISLKTLRESYFYTEETLKVFL
;
A
#
# COMPACT_ATOMS: atom_id res chain seq x y z
N MET A 1 -10.76 44.26 -0.18
CA MET A 1 -11.03 42.86 0.25
C MET A 1 -10.13 41.96 -0.58
N GLU A 2 -8.96 41.66 -0.08
CA GLU A 2 -8.11 40.67 -0.71
C GLU A 2 -8.63 39.27 -0.34
N CYS A 3 -9.22 38.55 -1.29
CA CYS A 3 -9.38 37.14 -1.20
C CYS A 3 -8.00 36.51 -1.21
N LEU A 4 -7.50 36.09 -0.05
CA LEU A 4 -6.40 35.16 0.03
C LEU A 4 -6.84 33.86 -0.64
N GLU A 5 -6.57 33.72 -1.93
CA GLU A 5 -6.56 32.42 -2.58
C GLU A 5 -5.56 31.58 -1.81
N LYS A 6 -6.06 30.69 -0.92
CA LYS A 6 -5.28 29.57 -0.44
C LYS A 6 -4.94 28.75 -1.68
N GLY A 7 -3.77 29.02 -2.23
CA GLY A 7 -3.27 28.31 -3.41
C GLY A 7 -3.43 26.81 -3.19
N ASN A 8 -4.25 26.18 -4.00
CA ASN A 8 -4.41 24.74 -4.03
C ASN A 8 -3.03 24.15 -4.32
N LYS A 9 -2.36 23.66 -3.29
CA LYS A 9 -1.03 23.07 -3.43
C LYS A 9 -1.17 21.86 -4.34
N LYS A 10 -0.58 21.95 -5.55
CA LYS A 10 -0.63 20.88 -6.55
C LYS A 10 -0.08 19.60 -5.92
N LYS A 11 -0.83 18.49 -6.01
CA LYS A 11 -0.38 17.18 -5.53
C LYS A 11 0.88 16.76 -6.28
N THR A 12 1.85 16.20 -5.56
CA THR A 12 3.06 15.63 -6.14
C THR A 12 2.73 14.30 -6.84
N ASP A 13 3.61 13.84 -7.74
CA ASP A 13 3.45 12.52 -8.38
C ASP A 13 3.43 11.39 -7.35
N LYS A 14 4.19 11.52 -6.27
CA LYS A 14 4.19 10.57 -5.15
C LYS A 14 2.82 10.50 -4.45
N ASP A 15 2.21 11.65 -4.20
CA ASP A 15 0.88 11.72 -3.57
C ASP A 15 -0.18 11.09 -4.47
N ILE A 16 -0.14 11.37 -5.77
CA ILE A 16 -1.06 10.80 -6.76
C ILE A 16 -0.91 9.29 -6.84
N THR A 17 0.31 8.78 -6.88
CA THR A 17 0.58 7.34 -6.92
C THR A 17 0.07 6.65 -5.65
N GLY A 18 0.27 7.25 -4.49
CA GLY A 18 -0.24 6.73 -3.22
C GLY A 18 -1.76 6.62 -3.21
N ILE A 19 -2.45 7.70 -3.56
CA ILE A 19 -3.93 7.74 -3.58
C ILE A 19 -4.47 6.72 -4.59
N ALA A 20 -3.93 6.69 -5.82
CA ALA A 20 -4.35 5.74 -6.84
C ALA A 20 -4.18 4.29 -6.38
N SER A 21 -3.08 3.99 -5.68
CA SER A 21 -2.79 2.66 -5.16
C SER A 21 -3.77 2.24 -4.07
N GLU A 22 -4.10 3.14 -3.14
CA GLU A 22 -5.07 2.88 -2.08
C GLU A 22 -6.45 2.54 -2.67
N PHE A 23 -6.94 3.33 -3.63
CA PHE A 23 -8.23 3.09 -4.29
C PHE A 23 -8.20 1.80 -5.12
N CYS A 24 -7.09 1.51 -5.78
CA CYS A 24 -6.94 0.28 -6.56
C CYS A 24 -7.05 -0.96 -5.68
N VAL A 25 -6.36 -0.99 -4.55
CA VAL A 25 -6.41 -2.10 -3.59
C VAL A 25 -7.79 -2.21 -2.98
N LEU A 26 -8.41 -1.09 -2.57
CA LEU A 26 -9.78 -1.09 -2.05
C LEU A 26 -10.77 -1.69 -3.06
N SER A 27 -10.69 -1.26 -4.32
CA SER A 27 -11.54 -1.79 -5.38
C SER A 27 -11.40 -3.30 -5.53
N MET A 28 -10.17 -3.80 -5.51
CA MET A 28 -9.91 -5.24 -5.63
C MET A 28 -10.50 -6.04 -4.45
N LEU A 29 -10.30 -5.56 -3.24
CA LEU A 29 -10.81 -6.21 -2.03
C LEU A 29 -12.34 -6.28 -2.05
N LEU A 30 -13.01 -5.18 -2.42
CA LEU A 30 -14.46 -5.15 -2.54
C LEU A 30 -14.98 -6.11 -3.63
N ARG A 31 -14.27 -6.16 -4.77
CA ARG A 31 -14.65 -7.03 -5.91
C ARG A 31 -14.54 -8.51 -5.59
N ILE A 32 -13.64 -8.93 -4.72
CA ILE A 32 -13.55 -10.32 -4.26
C ILE A 32 -14.49 -10.64 -3.09
N GLY A 33 -15.18 -9.63 -2.54
CA GLY A 33 -16.17 -9.80 -1.47
C GLY A 33 -15.64 -9.55 -0.06
N ALA A 34 -14.47 -8.93 0.10
CA ALA A 34 -13.98 -8.55 1.41
C ALA A 34 -14.78 -7.37 1.98
N ASP A 35 -14.95 -7.34 3.30
CA ASP A 35 -15.53 -6.21 4.02
C ASP A 35 -14.44 -5.18 4.31
N ALA A 36 -14.16 -4.32 3.34
CA ALA A 36 -13.06 -3.38 3.35
C ALA A 36 -13.53 -1.93 3.36
N THR A 37 -12.85 -1.10 4.11
CA THR A 37 -13.11 0.35 4.23
C THR A 37 -11.80 1.12 4.13
N LEU A 38 -11.79 2.19 3.32
CA LEU A 38 -10.69 3.13 3.24
C LEU A 38 -10.73 4.08 4.44
N THR A 39 -9.59 4.29 5.08
CA THR A 39 -9.46 5.30 6.13
C THR A 39 -9.21 6.67 5.50
N LEU A 40 -9.80 7.71 6.06
CA LEU A 40 -9.64 9.08 5.61
C LEU A 40 -8.94 9.93 6.68
N GLY A 41 -8.11 10.88 6.24
CA GLY A 41 -7.47 11.86 7.11
C GLY A 41 -5.97 12.02 6.88
N ASN A 42 -5.41 13.12 7.42
CA ASN A 42 -4.01 13.50 7.21
C ASN A 42 -3.03 12.78 8.14
N LYS A 43 -3.53 12.15 9.20
CA LYS A 43 -2.73 11.44 10.22
C LYS A 43 -3.22 10.01 10.41
N LYS A 44 -3.56 9.35 9.31
CA LYS A 44 -3.99 7.96 9.37
C LYS A 44 -2.79 7.05 9.63
N GLU A 45 -2.97 6.09 10.51
CA GLU A 45 -1.97 5.06 10.81
C GLU A 45 -2.03 3.89 9.84
N VAL A 46 -3.18 3.67 9.23
CA VAL A 46 -3.42 2.62 8.24
C VAL A 46 -4.26 3.15 7.08
N ASP A 47 -4.17 2.53 5.93
CA ASP A 47 -4.89 2.97 4.72
C ASP A 47 -6.24 2.28 4.57
N ILE A 48 -6.30 0.99 4.84
CA ILE A 48 -7.53 0.17 4.68
C ILE A 48 -7.72 -0.70 5.92
N ILE A 49 -8.97 -0.83 6.33
CA ILE A 49 -9.40 -1.76 7.37
C ILE A 49 -10.29 -2.80 6.73
N VAL A 50 -10.00 -4.09 6.99
CA VAL A 50 -10.83 -5.21 6.58
C VAL A 50 -11.40 -5.89 7.82
N THR A 51 -12.72 -6.06 7.85
CA THR A 51 -13.38 -6.82 8.92
C THR A 51 -13.53 -8.26 8.48
N LYS A 52 -12.97 -9.17 9.27
CA LYS A 52 -13.04 -10.62 9.03
C LYS A 52 -13.33 -11.36 10.32
N ASN A 53 -14.43 -12.11 10.36
CA ASN A 53 -14.81 -12.91 11.54
C ASN A 53 -14.82 -12.09 12.84
N GLY A 54 -15.34 -10.85 12.79
CA GLY A 54 -15.40 -9.94 13.93
C GLY A 54 -14.06 -9.32 14.34
N LYS A 55 -12.99 -9.54 13.58
CA LYS A 55 -11.66 -8.96 13.80
C LYS A 55 -11.32 -7.94 12.72
N ALA A 56 -10.57 -6.92 13.09
CA ALA A 56 -10.03 -5.95 12.16
C ALA A 56 -8.64 -6.37 11.67
N LEU A 57 -8.50 -6.52 10.36
CA LEU A 57 -7.21 -6.59 9.68
C LEU A 57 -6.89 -5.22 9.11
N THR A 58 -5.67 -4.76 9.26
CA THR A 58 -5.24 -3.45 8.79
C THR A 58 -4.23 -3.57 7.65
N ILE A 59 -4.27 -2.63 6.73
CA ILE A 59 -3.42 -2.64 5.54
C ILE A 59 -2.81 -1.27 5.32
N ASP A 60 -1.48 -1.25 5.15
CA ASP A 60 -0.76 -0.14 4.54
C ASP A 60 -0.53 -0.43 3.07
N VAL A 61 -0.85 0.53 2.21
CA VAL A 61 -0.65 0.43 0.76
C VAL A 61 0.54 1.29 0.35
N LYS A 62 1.46 0.72 -0.39
CA LYS A 62 2.63 1.40 -0.96
C LYS A 62 2.61 1.31 -2.47
N GLY A 63 2.64 2.44 -3.16
CA GLY A 63 2.65 2.51 -4.62
C GLY A 63 4.03 2.88 -5.16
N LEU A 64 4.38 2.35 -6.33
CA LEU A 64 5.63 2.65 -7.03
C LEU A 64 5.41 2.65 -8.54
N ARG A 65 5.87 3.71 -9.21
CA ARG A 65 5.85 3.83 -10.69
C ARG A 65 7.17 3.40 -11.33
N SER A 66 8.26 3.50 -10.59
CA SER A 66 9.61 3.24 -11.10
C SER A 66 10.03 1.79 -10.88
N THR A 67 11.20 1.45 -11.40
CA THR A 67 11.87 0.17 -11.13
C THR A 67 12.71 0.20 -9.84
N GLY A 68 12.60 1.26 -9.06
CA GLY A 68 13.33 1.44 -7.80
C GLY A 68 12.74 0.63 -6.66
N ASP A 69 13.04 1.07 -5.45
CA ASP A 69 12.60 0.42 -4.23
C ASP A 69 11.37 1.11 -3.65
N PHE A 70 10.52 0.32 -2.97
CA PHE A 70 9.49 0.87 -2.11
C PHE A 70 10.12 1.41 -0.82
N ILE A 71 9.79 2.65 -0.47
CA ILE A 71 10.23 3.26 0.77
C ILE A 71 9.20 3.01 1.86
N LEU A 72 9.65 2.41 2.97
CA LEU A 72 8.86 2.25 4.17
C LEU A 72 9.15 3.40 5.12
N GLY A 73 8.10 4.06 5.60
CA GLY A 73 8.20 5.05 6.65
C GLY A 73 8.41 4.42 8.03
N ASN A 74 8.22 5.19 9.09
CA ASN A 74 8.32 4.74 10.47
C ASN A 74 7.12 3.87 10.87
N HIS A 75 7.14 2.60 10.50
CA HIS A 75 6.11 1.62 10.80
C HIS A 75 6.59 0.49 11.74
N GLU A 76 7.66 0.73 12.50
CA GLU A 76 8.31 -0.32 13.31
C GLU A 76 7.35 -1.04 14.27
N ASN A 77 6.42 -0.29 14.89
CA ASN A 77 5.44 -0.87 15.81
C ASN A 77 4.46 -1.82 15.10
N SER A 78 4.16 -1.59 13.82
CA SER A 78 3.23 -2.42 13.05
C SER A 78 3.87 -3.72 12.57
N PHE A 79 5.19 -3.83 12.52
CA PHE A 79 5.89 -5.03 12.03
C PHE A 79 5.70 -6.26 12.92
N GLN A 80 5.25 -6.10 14.15
CA GLN A 80 4.96 -7.21 15.07
C GLN A 80 3.47 -7.55 15.14
N ASP A 81 2.62 -6.77 14.48
CA ASP A 81 1.18 -7.00 14.46
C ASP A 81 0.81 -8.10 13.48
N LYS A 82 0.31 -9.20 13.99
CA LYS A 82 -0.14 -10.36 13.18
C LYS A 82 -1.38 -10.08 12.35
N ASN A 83 -2.11 -9.00 12.65
CA ASN A 83 -3.31 -8.58 11.93
C ASN A 83 -3.05 -7.43 10.97
N HIS A 84 -1.79 -7.09 10.75
CA HIS A 84 -1.38 -6.03 9.84
C HIS A 84 -0.67 -6.58 8.61
N TYR A 85 -0.98 -5.97 7.45
CA TYR A 85 -0.43 -6.32 6.14
C TYR A 85 0.07 -5.09 5.41
N PHE A 86 1.07 -5.30 4.58
CA PHE A 86 1.47 -4.33 3.56
C PHE A 86 1.06 -4.85 2.19
N ILE A 87 0.46 -4.01 1.38
CA ILE A 87 0.21 -4.31 -0.03
C ILE A 87 1.02 -3.33 -0.87
N PHE A 88 1.97 -3.88 -1.62
CA PHE A 88 2.82 -3.14 -2.53
C PHE A 88 2.22 -3.19 -3.93
N VAL A 89 2.09 -2.02 -4.56
CA VAL A 89 1.50 -1.88 -5.90
C VAL A 89 2.53 -1.27 -6.83
N HIS A 90 2.95 -1.99 -7.84
CA HIS A 90 3.90 -1.54 -8.84
C HIS A 90 3.23 -1.31 -10.18
N TYR A 91 3.38 -0.11 -10.71
CA TYR A 91 2.85 0.29 -12.02
C TYR A 91 3.97 0.28 -13.06
N THR A 92 3.90 -0.61 -14.03
CA THR A 92 4.81 -0.59 -15.18
C THR A 92 4.50 0.58 -16.11
N LYS A 93 3.21 0.86 -16.30
CA LYS A 93 2.68 1.97 -17.12
C LYS A 93 1.54 2.66 -16.37
N PHE A 94 1.88 3.59 -15.51
CA PHE A 94 0.90 4.23 -14.61
C PHE A 94 -0.27 4.89 -15.36
N SER A 95 0.00 5.59 -16.46
CA SER A 95 -1.02 6.31 -17.23
C SER A 95 -1.85 5.40 -18.15
N ASP A 96 -1.45 4.17 -18.36
CA ASP A 96 -2.21 3.18 -19.11
C ASP A 96 -3.20 2.47 -18.17
N ILE A 97 -4.43 2.96 -18.15
CA ILE A 97 -5.49 2.45 -17.26
C ILE A 97 -5.92 1.02 -17.59
N LEU A 98 -5.56 0.49 -18.76
CA LEU A 98 -5.81 -0.90 -19.15
C LEU A 98 -4.69 -1.85 -18.74
N SER A 99 -3.54 -1.30 -18.32
CA SER A 99 -2.43 -2.09 -17.79
C SER A 99 -2.64 -2.36 -16.31
N LEU A 100 -2.74 -3.64 -15.94
CA LEU A 100 -2.86 -4.05 -14.55
C LEU A 100 -1.53 -3.86 -13.81
N PRO A 101 -1.53 -3.25 -12.62
CA PRO A 101 -0.34 -3.21 -11.79
C PRO A 101 -0.02 -4.59 -11.19
N GLU A 102 1.24 -4.77 -10.79
CA GLU A 102 1.66 -5.90 -9.97
C GLU A 102 1.31 -5.64 -8.51
N PHE A 103 0.90 -6.68 -7.79
CA PHE A 103 0.57 -6.59 -6.36
C PHE A 103 1.38 -7.59 -5.56
N PHE A 104 1.73 -7.20 -4.34
CA PHE A 104 2.44 -8.05 -3.39
C PHE A 104 1.81 -7.89 -2.02
N VAL A 105 1.21 -8.95 -1.50
CA VAL A 105 0.58 -8.98 -0.18
C VAL A 105 1.55 -9.58 0.82
N VAL A 106 2.04 -8.78 1.73
CA VAL A 106 3.07 -9.17 2.69
C VAL A 106 2.57 -9.01 4.12
N PRO A 107 2.50 -10.09 4.92
CA PRO A 107 2.22 -9.95 6.34
C PRO A 107 3.26 -9.07 7.02
N ALA A 108 2.83 -8.16 7.88
CA ALA A 108 3.73 -7.21 8.53
C ALA A 108 4.86 -7.91 9.31
N VAL A 109 4.57 -9.05 9.91
CA VAL A 109 5.55 -9.84 10.68
C VAL A 109 6.72 -10.38 9.83
N LYS A 110 6.59 -10.36 8.51
CA LYS A 110 7.65 -10.81 7.58
C LYS A 110 8.46 -9.65 7.00
N ILE A 111 8.05 -8.42 7.23
CA ILE A 111 8.68 -7.23 6.63
C ILE A 111 10.14 -7.09 7.08
N SER A 112 10.43 -7.27 8.36
CA SER A 112 11.79 -7.09 8.91
C SER A 112 12.86 -7.96 8.22
N ASN A 113 12.48 -9.11 7.70
CA ASN A 113 13.40 -10.00 6.97
C ASN A 113 13.65 -9.56 5.51
N LEU A 114 12.89 -8.62 5.01
CA LEU A 114 12.91 -8.16 3.62
C LEU A 114 13.51 -6.77 3.47
N ILE A 115 13.59 -6.01 4.55
CA ILE A 115 14.05 -4.62 4.56
C ILE A 115 15.55 -4.55 4.34
N LYS A 116 15.95 -3.59 3.47
CA LYS A 116 17.31 -3.07 3.39
C LYS A 116 17.30 -1.63 3.89
N GLU A 117 18.26 -1.28 4.75
CA GLU A 117 18.40 0.06 5.29
C GLU A 117 19.60 0.76 4.66
N ARG A 118 19.36 1.95 4.10
CA ARG A 118 20.40 2.84 3.59
C ARG A 118 20.17 4.24 4.17
N ASN A 119 21.20 4.80 4.83
CA ASN A 119 21.14 6.15 5.41
C ASN A 119 19.93 6.35 6.33
N GLY A 120 19.58 5.34 7.12
CA GLY A 120 18.40 5.37 8.01
C GLY A 120 17.07 5.18 7.31
N ILE A 121 17.05 4.98 5.99
CA ILE A 121 15.83 4.76 5.21
C ILE A 121 15.64 3.27 4.96
N LYS A 122 14.46 2.75 5.33
CA LYS A 122 14.08 1.36 5.12
C LYS A 122 13.44 1.19 3.76
N ASN A 123 13.96 0.25 2.97
CA ASN A 123 13.53 -0.03 1.61
C ASN A 123 13.25 -1.51 1.40
N ILE A 124 12.31 -1.81 0.51
CA ILE A 124 12.11 -3.15 -0.04
C ILE A 124 12.23 -3.07 -1.56
N SER A 125 13.06 -3.91 -2.15
CA SER A 125 13.23 -3.95 -3.59
C SER A 125 12.10 -4.70 -4.28
N LEU A 126 11.74 -4.24 -5.47
CA LEU A 126 10.79 -4.93 -6.34
C LEU A 126 11.22 -6.37 -6.65
N LYS A 127 12.53 -6.57 -6.84
CA LYS A 127 13.11 -7.90 -7.06
C LYS A 127 12.82 -8.85 -5.89
N THR A 128 13.05 -8.40 -4.65
CA THR A 128 12.77 -9.18 -3.45
C THR A 128 11.30 -9.59 -3.36
N LEU A 129 10.40 -8.65 -3.65
CA LEU A 129 8.97 -8.93 -3.65
C LEU A 129 8.57 -9.93 -4.72
N ARG A 130 9.08 -9.80 -5.94
CA ARG A 130 8.81 -10.74 -7.04
C ARG A 130 9.30 -12.15 -6.77
N GLU A 131 10.43 -12.31 -6.09
CA GLU A 131 10.99 -13.61 -5.72
C GLU A 131 10.20 -14.31 -4.62
N SER A 132 9.65 -13.55 -3.66
CA SER A 132 9.10 -14.10 -2.41
C SER A 132 7.58 -13.99 -2.30
N TYR A 133 6.97 -13.00 -2.96
CA TYR A 133 5.56 -12.63 -2.78
C TYR A 133 4.85 -12.42 -4.11
N PHE A 134 5.17 -13.24 -5.08
CA PHE A 134 4.57 -13.14 -6.40
C PHE A 134 3.03 -13.16 -6.30
N TYR A 135 2.42 -12.18 -6.95
CA TYR A 135 0.99 -11.97 -6.93
C TYR A 135 0.23 -13.15 -7.56
N THR A 136 -0.72 -13.66 -6.81
CA THR A 136 -1.84 -14.45 -7.34
C THR A 136 -3.13 -13.97 -6.67
N GLU A 137 -4.27 -14.18 -7.31
CA GLU A 137 -5.58 -13.90 -6.70
C GLU A 137 -5.73 -14.56 -5.33
N GLU A 138 -5.10 -15.72 -5.13
CA GLU A 138 -5.09 -16.45 -3.87
C GLU A 138 -4.51 -15.64 -2.70
N THR A 139 -3.54 -14.76 -2.95
CA THR A 139 -2.92 -13.97 -1.88
C THR A 139 -3.89 -12.95 -1.27
N LEU A 140 -4.90 -12.50 -2.01
CA LEU A 140 -5.94 -11.61 -1.50
C LEU A 140 -7.01 -12.33 -0.69
N LYS A 141 -7.15 -13.64 -0.83
CA LYS A 141 -8.15 -14.44 -0.10
C LYS A 141 -7.91 -14.49 1.40
N VAL A 142 -6.73 -14.10 1.87
CA VAL A 142 -6.46 -13.94 3.30
C VAL A 142 -7.43 -12.96 3.98
N PHE A 143 -8.00 -12.04 3.21
CA PHE A 143 -8.94 -11.03 3.68
C PHE A 143 -10.43 -11.45 3.64
N LEU A 144 -10.69 -12.67 3.25
CA LEU A 144 -12.06 -13.24 3.19
C LEU A 144 -12.43 -14.06 4.41
#